data_4dba4c8c8de282f38a526e2a56328dd4
#
_entry.id   4dba4c8c8de282f38a526e2a56328dd4
#
_cell.length_a   1.000
_cell.length_b   1.000
_cell.length_c   1.000
_cell.angle_alpha   90.00
_cell.angle_beta   90.00
_cell.angle_gamma   90.00
#
_symmetry.space_group_name_H-M   'P 1'
#
loop_
_entity.id
_entity.type
_entity.pdbx_description
1 polymer ?
#
loop_
_entity_poly.entity_id
_entity_poly.type
_entity_poly.pdbx_seq_one_letter_code
_entity_poly.pdbx_strand_id
1 'polypeptide(L)'
;IAGQQSPRAALAEVLPGKLDEEVGKILDEWQQAAAKFSAENTKTTDAAKVKSLLKHDPAKTFGSKLLELAEQQPNSNAAFQAWVAAIYLVRESDAQLTGDIVSRAAKHLADHFGAEGMGKVSLLAAPLPHPAVRRLLQSVLDKSPHREDRGLACFALIKNLKIERDQTSEPAALKRIDKQALGLVRRINNQEFGDVTVNDLPLADALKALAESLTPQLAPGSVAPEIIGKDLEGNRLKLSDYRGKVVMLEFWAGWCPYCRKLIPYQREFVTKMKKRPFVLLGVNVDKRAEAASIQRKNVTNWRSWQDGPNGPIRAKWQIKGYPTVFILDRKGTIRYAGSAGNWEFYDQFIKSLLAEEDGKGNAKDDSTSASR
;
A
#
# COMPACT_ATOMS: atom_id res chain seq x y z
N ILE A 1 8.18 -16.25 10.98
CA ILE A 1 9.49 -16.47 10.33
C ILE A 1 9.74 -17.98 10.10
N ALA A 2 8.93 -18.89 10.66
CA ALA A 2 9.00 -20.31 10.35
C ALA A 2 8.42 -20.57 8.95
N GLY A 3 9.30 -20.77 7.94
CA GLY A 3 8.94 -21.05 6.56
C GLY A 3 9.56 -20.11 5.51
N GLN A 4 10.29 -19.08 5.92
CA GLN A 4 11.04 -18.24 4.98
C GLN A 4 12.41 -18.88 4.66
N GLN A 5 12.76 -18.84 3.39
CA GLN A 5 14.05 -19.23 2.85
C GLN A 5 15.18 -18.49 3.58
N SER A 6 16.34 -19.13 3.79
CA SER A 6 17.48 -18.45 4.42
C SER A 6 17.95 -17.26 3.56
N PRO A 7 18.51 -16.19 4.15
CA PRO A 7 19.02 -15.05 3.39
C PRO A 7 20.04 -15.41 2.32
N ARG A 8 20.90 -16.37 2.61
CA ARG A 8 21.85 -16.93 1.63
C ARG A 8 21.16 -17.56 0.44
N ALA A 9 20.13 -18.39 0.69
CA ALA A 9 19.38 -19.03 -0.38
C ALA A 9 18.59 -18.01 -1.21
N ALA A 10 17.93 -17.06 -0.57
CA ALA A 10 17.20 -16.00 -1.26
C ALA A 10 18.11 -15.12 -2.13
N LEU A 11 19.31 -14.80 -1.67
CA LEU A 11 20.27 -14.01 -2.46
C LEU A 11 20.94 -14.83 -3.56
N ALA A 12 21.12 -16.13 -3.39
CA ALA A 12 21.64 -17.00 -4.44
C ALA A 12 20.70 -17.07 -5.68
N GLU A 13 19.41 -16.83 -5.50
CA GLU A 13 18.46 -16.74 -6.64
C GLU A 13 18.53 -15.38 -7.38
N VAL A 14 19.04 -14.35 -6.71
CA VAL A 14 19.11 -12.98 -7.24
C VAL A 14 20.48 -12.68 -7.85
N LEU A 15 21.53 -13.14 -7.21
CA LEU A 15 22.93 -12.83 -7.55
C LEU A 15 23.52 -13.86 -8.52
N PRO A 16 24.25 -13.43 -9.55
CA PRO A 16 25.00 -14.34 -10.39
C PRO A 16 26.22 -14.92 -9.62
N GLY A 17 26.40 -16.22 -9.74
CA GLY A 17 27.58 -16.89 -9.21
C GLY A 17 27.51 -17.22 -7.71
N LYS A 18 28.68 -17.65 -7.15
CA LYS A 18 28.77 -18.02 -5.74
C LYS A 18 28.80 -16.78 -4.86
N LEU A 19 28.05 -16.83 -3.76
CA LEU A 19 28.05 -15.76 -2.74
C LEU A 19 29.42 -15.66 -2.10
N ASP A 20 29.91 -14.45 -1.94
CA ASP A 20 31.16 -14.15 -1.23
C ASP A 20 31.10 -14.64 0.23
N GLU A 21 32.24 -15.14 0.72
CA GLU A 21 32.27 -15.80 2.03
C GLU A 21 32.03 -14.80 3.19
N GLU A 22 32.56 -13.58 3.06
CA GLU A 22 32.43 -12.54 4.09
C GLU A 22 31.01 -11.97 4.13
N VAL A 23 30.41 -11.71 2.95
CA VAL A 23 28.99 -11.37 2.83
C VAL A 23 28.14 -12.48 3.45
N GLY A 24 28.45 -13.73 3.17
CA GLY A 24 27.74 -14.87 3.72
C GLY A 24 27.81 -14.95 5.24
N LYS A 25 28.97 -14.71 5.86
CA LYS A 25 29.12 -14.68 7.33
C LYS A 25 28.24 -13.60 7.95
N ILE A 26 28.24 -12.39 7.38
CA ILE A 26 27.40 -11.27 7.86
C ILE A 26 25.91 -11.63 7.80
N LEU A 27 25.47 -12.32 6.75
CA LEU A 27 24.08 -12.77 6.60
C LEU A 27 23.68 -13.82 7.63
N ASP A 28 24.57 -14.75 7.96
CA ASP A 28 24.32 -15.78 8.98
C ASP A 28 24.22 -15.17 10.38
N GLU A 29 25.10 -14.23 10.71
CA GLU A 29 25.07 -13.47 11.96
C GLU A 29 23.75 -12.66 12.06
N TRP A 30 23.36 -11.99 10.96
CA TRP A 30 22.10 -11.27 10.91
C TRP A 30 20.91 -12.20 11.14
N GLN A 31 20.88 -13.38 10.51
CA GLN A 31 19.76 -14.31 10.65
C GLN A 31 19.57 -14.73 12.12
N GLN A 32 20.65 -14.97 12.85
CA GLN A 32 20.61 -15.30 14.26
C GLN A 32 20.10 -14.11 15.10
N ALA A 33 20.62 -12.90 14.84
CA ALA A 33 20.22 -11.68 15.52
C ALA A 33 18.75 -11.34 15.24
N ALA A 34 18.29 -11.48 13.99
CA ALA A 34 16.91 -11.23 13.58
C ALA A 34 15.92 -12.23 14.22
N ALA A 35 16.30 -13.51 14.34
CA ALA A 35 15.49 -14.51 15.04
C ALA A 35 15.30 -14.16 16.52
N LYS A 36 16.37 -13.75 17.21
CA LYS A 36 16.32 -13.29 18.59
C LYS A 36 15.46 -12.03 18.75
N PHE A 37 15.68 -11.04 17.91
CA PHE A 37 14.91 -9.79 17.88
C PHE A 37 13.41 -10.03 17.66
N SER A 38 13.06 -10.91 16.72
CA SER A 38 11.67 -11.29 16.46
C SER A 38 11.04 -11.98 17.67
N ALA A 39 11.75 -12.88 18.31
CA ALA A 39 11.27 -13.57 19.51
C ALA A 39 11.05 -12.61 20.71
N GLU A 40 11.80 -11.52 20.80
CA GLU A 40 11.60 -10.47 21.80
C GLU A 40 10.40 -9.58 21.45
N ASN A 41 10.24 -9.21 20.18
CA ASN A 41 9.14 -8.37 19.70
C ASN A 41 7.77 -9.05 19.86
N THR A 42 7.68 -10.36 19.69
CA THR A 42 6.40 -11.08 19.84
C THR A 42 5.93 -11.16 21.29
N LYS A 43 6.78 -10.88 22.28
CA LYS A 43 6.43 -10.93 23.71
C LYS A 43 5.75 -9.68 24.24
N THR A 44 5.67 -8.59 23.46
CA THR A 44 5.08 -7.34 23.91
C THR A 44 4.08 -6.77 22.91
N THR A 45 2.97 -6.24 23.43
CA THR A 45 1.96 -5.46 22.67
C THR A 45 2.02 -3.98 23.06
N ASP A 46 2.91 -3.59 23.96
CA ASP A 46 3.10 -2.20 24.40
C ASP A 46 3.79 -1.40 23.29
N ALA A 47 3.11 -0.39 22.77
CA ALA A 47 3.59 0.44 21.66
C ALA A 47 4.91 1.17 21.99
N ALA A 48 5.12 1.60 23.24
CA ALA A 48 6.35 2.28 23.65
C ALA A 48 7.53 1.30 23.66
N LYS A 49 7.31 0.09 24.15
CA LYS A 49 8.31 -0.99 24.13
C LYS A 49 8.62 -1.42 22.70
N VAL A 50 7.61 -1.60 21.84
CA VAL A 50 7.81 -1.91 20.42
C VAL A 50 8.64 -0.82 19.75
N LYS A 51 8.33 0.46 19.95
CA LYS A 51 9.11 1.57 19.40
C LYS A 51 10.55 1.61 19.93
N SER A 52 10.77 1.25 21.17
CA SER A 52 12.13 1.13 21.76
C SER A 52 12.91 -0.04 21.16
N LEU A 53 12.26 -1.19 20.99
CA LEU A 53 12.86 -2.37 20.36
C LEU A 53 13.25 -2.11 18.91
N LEU A 54 12.39 -1.46 18.12
CA LEU A 54 12.67 -1.12 16.71
C LEU A 54 13.95 -0.31 16.52
N LYS A 55 14.38 0.49 17.51
CA LYS A 55 15.67 1.20 17.46
C LYS A 55 16.87 0.25 17.42
N HIS A 56 16.70 -0.98 17.88
CA HIS A 56 17.71 -2.03 17.93
C HIS A 56 17.52 -3.08 16.85
N ASP A 57 16.81 -2.73 15.77
CA ASP A 57 16.62 -3.62 14.62
C ASP A 57 17.99 -4.05 14.05
N PRO A 58 18.27 -5.36 14.02
CA PRO A 58 19.54 -5.89 13.51
C PRO A 58 19.83 -5.47 12.07
N ALA A 59 18.80 -5.24 11.26
CA ALA A 59 18.97 -4.85 9.86
C ALA A 59 19.80 -3.57 9.70
N LYS A 60 19.67 -2.60 10.60
CA LYS A 60 20.48 -1.39 10.59
C LYS A 60 21.96 -1.70 10.81
N THR A 61 22.28 -2.47 11.85
CA THR A 61 23.66 -2.81 12.21
C THR A 61 24.33 -3.63 11.10
N PHE A 62 23.66 -4.68 10.64
CA PHE A 62 24.23 -5.57 9.64
C PHE A 62 24.22 -4.98 8.25
N GLY A 63 23.22 -4.16 7.90
CA GLY A 63 23.23 -3.37 6.67
C GLY A 63 24.39 -2.39 6.61
N SER A 64 24.75 -1.73 7.74
CA SER A 64 25.93 -0.87 7.80
C SER A 64 27.24 -1.65 7.63
N LYS A 65 27.38 -2.83 8.29
CA LYS A 65 28.54 -3.71 8.08
C LYS A 65 28.73 -4.11 6.61
N LEU A 66 27.63 -4.44 5.93
CA LEU A 66 27.67 -4.77 4.50
C LEU A 66 28.10 -3.58 3.63
N LEU A 67 27.65 -2.35 3.96
CA LEU A 67 28.11 -1.16 3.27
C LEU A 67 29.60 -0.88 3.50
N GLU A 68 30.07 -1.02 4.74
CA GLU A 68 31.48 -0.87 5.08
C GLU A 68 32.37 -1.89 4.31
N LEU A 69 31.93 -3.14 4.23
CA LEU A 69 32.61 -4.17 3.42
C LEU A 69 32.66 -3.78 1.94
N ALA A 70 31.54 -3.31 1.38
CA ALA A 70 31.47 -2.89 0.00
C ALA A 70 32.34 -1.68 -0.33
N GLU A 71 32.47 -0.74 0.61
CA GLU A 71 33.29 0.49 0.44
C GLU A 71 34.80 0.25 0.49
N GLN A 72 35.23 -0.86 1.09
CA GLN A 72 36.66 -1.22 1.08
C GLN A 72 37.16 -1.59 -0.32
N GLN A 73 36.31 -2.21 -1.15
CA GLN A 73 36.67 -2.63 -2.52
C GLN A 73 35.47 -2.40 -3.48
N PRO A 74 35.12 -1.16 -3.76
CA PRO A 74 33.83 -0.80 -4.39
C PRO A 74 33.59 -1.38 -5.80
N ASN A 75 34.64 -1.79 -6.49
CA ASN A 75 34.56 -2.39 -7.84
C ASN A 75 34.64 -3.93 -7.81
N SER A 76 34.64 -4.55 -6.64
CA SER A 76 34.68 -6.01 -6.51
C SER A 76 33.29 -6.64 -6.64
N ASN A 77 33.25 -7.93 -7.00
CA ASN A 77 32.01 -8.70 -6.96
C ASN A 77 31.45 -8.82 -5.53
N ALA A 78 32.32 -8.90 -4.52
CA ALA A 78 31.92 -8.90 -3.12
C ALA A 78 31.19 -7.61 -2.72
N ALA A 79 31.66 -6.45 -3.19
CA ALA A 79 31.01 -5.17 -2.96
C ALA A 79 29.61 -5.12 -3.60
N PHE A 80 29.49 -5.57 -4.86
CA PHE A 80 28.18 -5.65 -5.53
C PHE A 80 27.21 -6.52 -4.73
N GLN A 81 27.63 -7.72 -4.31
CA GLN A 81 26.85 -8.62 -3.51
C GLN A 81 26.47 -8.03 -2.14
N ALA A 82 27.39 -7.30 -1.50
CA ALA A 82 27.16 -6.64 -0.23
C ALA A 82 26.12 -5.51 -0.34
N TRP A 83 26.12 -4.71 -1.39
CA TRP A 83 25.07 -3.70 -1.64
C TRP A 83 23.70 -4.35 -1.86
N VAL A 84 23.62 -5.44 -2.63
CA VAL A 84 22.37 -6.19 -2.82
C VAL A 84 21.89 -6.80 -1.51
N ALA A 85 22.80 -7.39 -0.73
CA ALA A 85 22.49 -7.93 0.58
C ALA A 85 22.00 -6.86 1.56
N ALA A 86 22.59 -5.66 1.56
CA ALA A 86 22.13 -4.55 2.39
C ALA A 86 20.68 -4.15 2.06
N ILE A 87 20.32 -4.04 0.76
CA ILE A 87 18.93 -3.83 0.33
C ILE A 87 18.02 -4.96 0.82
N TYR A 88 18.45 -6.20 0.71
CA TYR A 88 17.69 -7.36 1.18
C TYR A 88 17.38 -7.29 2.67
N LEU A 89 18.37 -6.96 3.52
CA LEU A 89 18.19 -6.92 4.97
C LEU A 89 17.20 -5.84 5.42
N VAL A 90 17.23 -4.66 4.79
CA VAL A 90 16.46 -3.50 5.25
C VAL A 90 15.05 -3.43 4.65
N ARG A 91 14.69 -4.32 3.73
CA ARG A 91 13.40 -4.24 2.99
C ARG A 91 12.15 -4.35 3.87
N GLU A 92 12.25 -4.98 5.03
CA GLU A 92 11.14 -5.17 5.98
C GLU A 92 11.29 -4.32 7.24
N SER A 93 12.33 -3.48 7.30
CA SER A 93 12.66 -2.63 8.45
C SER A 93 12.04 -1.24 8.34
N ASP A 94 12.05 -0.51 9.46
CA ASP A 94 11.56 0.88 9.48
C ASP A 94 12.39 1.77 8.55
N ALA A 95 11.73 2.40 7.59
CA ALA A 95 12.35 3.27 6.59
C ALA A 95 13.09 4.47 7.19
N GLN A 96 12.68 4.97 8.37
CA GLN A 96 13.36 6.07 9.06
C GLN A 96 14.71 5.62 9.64
N LEU A 97 14.82 4.35 10.04
CA LEU A 97 16.04 3.80 10.63
C LEU A 97 17.07 3.33 9.60
N THR A 98 16.60 2.96 8.40
CA THR A 98 17.42 2.29 7.37
C THR A 98 17.53 3.09 6.07
N GLY A 99 16.95 4.29 5.99
CA GLY A 99 16.91 5.12 4.79
C GLY A 99 18.30 5.50 4.25
N ASP A 100 19.31 5.70 5.13
CA ASP A 100 20.68 5.95 4.71
C ASP A 100 21.31 4.73 4.01
N ILE A 101 21.10 3.53 4.57
CA ILE A 101 21.56 2.27 3.98
C ILE A 101 20.94 2.08 2.59
N VAL A 102 19.62 2.28 2.48
CA VAL A 102 18.92 2.20 1.20
C VAL A 102 19.46 3.22 0.20
N SER A 103 19.70 4.46 0.65
CA SER A 103 20.22 5.53 -0.20
C SER A 103 21.59 5.21 -0.78
N ARG A 104 22.51 4.76 0.06
CA ARG A 104 23.91 4.44 -0.32
C ARG A 104 23.95 3.21 -1.22
N ALA A 105 23.34 2.09 -0.81
CA ALA A 105 23.33 0.87 -1.62
C ALA A 105 22.64 1.07 -2.97
N ALA A 106 21.48 1.70 -3.02
CA ALA A 106 20.76 1.93 -4.27
C ALA A 106 21.49 2.90 -5.21
N LYS A 107 22.25 3.89 -4.69
CA LYS A 107 23.07 4.78 -5.49
C LYS A 107 24.17 3.99 -6.20
N HIS A 108 24.94 3.18 -5.47
CA HIS A 108 26.00 2.37 -6.06
C HIS A 108 25.46 1.33 -7.04
N LEU A 109 24.36 0.66 -6.73
CA LEU A 109 23.72 -0.30 -7.64
C LEU A 109 23.20 0.37 -8.92
N ALA A 110 22.77 1.64 -8.86
CA ALA A 110 22.34 2.37 -10.04
C ALA A 110 23.47 2.60 -11.04
N ASP A 111 24.72 2.65 -10.59
CA ASP A 111 25.90 2.77 -11.45
C ASP A 111 26.31 1.41 -12.07
N HIS A 112 25.78 0.30 -11.54
CA HIS A 112 26.00 -1.07 -11.99
C HIS A 112 24.86 -1.62 -12.86
N PHE A 113 24.07 -0.75 -13.48
CA PHE A 113 22.88 -1.12 -14.26
C PHE A 113 23.16 -2.15 -15.38
N GLY A 114 24.40 -2.27 -15.83
CA GLY A 114 24.81 -3.22 -16.86
C GLY A 114 25.21 -4.60 -16.32
N ALA A 115 25.28 -4.81 -15.01
CA ALA A 115 25.56 -6.11 -14.43
C ALA A 115 24.42 -7.10 -14.70
N GLU A 116 24.76 -8.36 -14.93
CA GLU A 116 23.78 -9.45 -15.09
C GLU A 116 22.94 -9.62 -13.80
N GLY A 117 21.64 -9.84 -13.97
CA GLY A 117 20.72 -10.06 -12.83
C GLY A 117 20.18 -8.77 -12.22
N MET A 118 20.47 -7.60 -12.76
CA MET A 118 19.93 -6.33 -12.24
C MET A 118 18.41 -6.25 -12.28
N GLY A 119 17.75 -7.00 -13.13
CA GLY A 119 16.29 -7.15 -13.12
C GLY A 119 15.78 -7.80 -11.83
N LYS A 120 16.43 -8.89 -11.38
CA LYS A 120 16.11 -9.54 -10.10
C LYS A 120 16.43 -8.65 -8.90
N VAL A 121 17.55 -7.91 -8.94
CA VAL A 121 17.88 -6.88 -7.94
C VAL A 121 16.80 -5.78 -7.90
N SER A 122 16.28 -5.38 -9.06
CA SER A 122 15.18 -4.43 -9.17
C SER A 122 13.91 -4.94 -8.48
N LEU A 123 13.55 -6.21 -8.69
CA LEU A 123 12.41 -6.83 -8.01
C LEU A 123 12.60 -6.90 -6.49
N LEU A 124 13.81 -7.19 -6.04
CA LEU A 124 14.17 -7.21 -4.62
C LEU A 124 14.00 -5.83 -3.97
N ALA A 125 14.42 -4.77 -4.65
CA ALA A 125 14.36 -3.39 -4.15
C ALA A 125 12.96 -2.76 -4.27
N ALA A 126 12.08 -3.28 -5.14
CA ALA A 126 10.76 -2.72 -5.43
C ALA A 126 9.88 -2.41 -4.20
N PRO A 127 9.88 -3.20 -3.10
CA PRO A 127 9.09 -2.91 -1.92
C PRO A 127 9.49 -1.64 -1.16
N LEU A 128 10.67 -1.09 -1.41
CA LEU A 128 11.19 0.07 -0.69
C LEU A 128 10.76 1.38 -1.36
N PRO A 129 9.85 2.18 -0.77
CA PRO A 129 9.37 3.44 -1.34
C PRO A 129 10.39 4.57 -1.11
N HIS A 130 11.60 4.40 -1.62
CA HIS A 130 12.70 5.35 -1.44
C HIS A 130 13.13 5.99 -2.77
N PRO A 131 13.39 7.33 -2.83
CA PRO A 131 13.77 8.00 -4.09
C PRO A 131 15.02 7.41 -4.76
N ALA A 132 15.99 6.94 -3.97
CA ALA A 132 17.21 6.30 -4.53
C ALA A 132 16.89 4.95 -5.19
N VAL A 133 15.98 4.16 -4.62
CA VAL A 133 15.50 2.92 -5.23
C VAL A 133 14.81 3.23 -6.57
N ARG A 134 13.98 4.26 -6.62
CA ARG A 134 13.34 4.64 -7.88
C ARG A 134 14.36 5.02 -8.96
N ARG A 135 15.42 5.75 -8.59
CA ARG A 135 16.53 6.05 -9.52
C ARG A 135 17.24 4.79 -10.00
N LEU A 136 17.48 3.82 -9.09
CA LEU A 136 18.03 2.52 -9.44
C LEU A 136 17.17 1.80 -10.48
N LEU A 137 15.87 1.64 -10.18
CA LEU A 137 14.91 0.97 -11.08
C LEU A 137 14.85 1.64 -12.46
N GLN A 138 14.85 2.97 -12.49
CA GLN A 138 14.86 3.75 -13.72
C GLN A 138 16.17 3.59 -14.48
N SER A 139 17.33 3.58 -13.81
CA SER A 139 18.63 3.35 -14.46
C SER A 139 18.70 1.99 -15.13
N VAL A 140 18.23 0.93 -14.48
CA VAL A 140 18.19 -0.42 -15.06
C VAL A 140 17.24 -0.46 -16.25
N LEU A 141 16.04 0.12 -16.11
CA LEU A 141 15.05 0.18 -17.19
C LEU A 141 15.58 0.88 -18.45
N ASP A 142 16.28 2.00 -18.27
CA ASP A 142 16.69 2.85 -19.39
C ASP A 142 18.03 2.45 -20.01
N LYS A 143 18.93 1.86 -19.22
CA LYS A 143 20.35 1.71 -19.60
C LYS A 143 20.86 0.28 -19.61
N SER A 144 20.18 -0.70 -18.97
CA SER A 144 20.65 -2.09 -18.98
C SER A 144 20.75 -2.62 -20.43
N PRO A 145 21.86 -3.28 -20.82
CA PRO A 145 21.96 -3.93 -22.10
C PRO A 145 21.03 -5.15 -22.22
N HIS A 146 20.65 -5.74 -21.10
CA HIS A 146 19.84 -6.95 -21.04
C HIS A 146 18.35 -6.63 -21.09
N ARG A 147 17.66 -7.08 -22.16
CA ARG A 147 16.21 -6.84 -22.35
C ARG A 147 15.37 -7.38 -21.18
N GLU A 148 15.72 -8.54 -20.66
CA GLU A 148 15.05 -9.17 -19.53
C GLU A 148 15.14 -8.29 -18.28
N ASP A 149 16.35 -7.80 -17.95
CA ASP A 149 16.54 -6.91 -16.79
C ASP A 149 15.73 -5.62 -16.93
N ARG A 150 15.63 -5.04 -18.13
CA ARG A 150 14.77 -3.88 -18.37
C ARG A 150 13.30 -4.19 -18.14
N GLY A 151 12.83 -5.36 -18.58
CA GLY A 151 11.46 -5.81 -18.36
C GLY A 151 11.12 -5.98 -16.88
N LEU A 152 11.99 -6.66 -16.13
CA LEU A 152 11.84 -6.85 -14.69
C LEU A 152 11.92 -5.51 -13.92
N ALA A 153 12.82 -4.60 -14.32
CA ALA A 153 12.89 -3.27 -13.73
C ALA A 153 11.63 -2.42 -14.03
N CYS A 154 11.06 -2.54 -15.23
CA CYS A 154 9.78 -1.92 -15.57
C CYS A 154 8.66 -2.39 -14.64
N PHE A 155 8.55 -3.69 -14.43
CA PHE A 155 7.57 -4.27 -13.51
C PHE A 155 7.82 -3.88 -12.04
N ALA A 156 9.09 -3.90 -11.61
CA ALA A 156 9.52 -3.44 -10.28
C ALA A 156 9.14 -1.97 -10.03
N LEU A 157 9.32 -1.10 -11.03
CA LEU A 157 8.99 0.31 -10.94
C LEU A 157 7.46 0.53 -10.81
N ILE A 158 6.64 -0.24 -11.52
CA ILE A 158 5.18 -0.21 -11.37
C ILE A 158 4.79 -0.60 -9.94
N LYS A 159 5.38 -1.66 -9.38
CA LYS A 159 5.15 -2.08 -7.98
C LYS A 159 5.56 -1.00 -6.98
N ASN A 160 6.71 -0.36 -7.19
CA ASN A 160 7.21 0.70 -6.34
C ASN A 160 6.30 1.95 -6.37
N LEU A 161 5.84 2.35 -7.56
CA LEU A 161 4.87 3.43 -7.74
C LEU A 161 3.53 3.12 -7.07
N LYS A 162 3.10 1.86 -7.11
CA LYS A 162 1.88 1.45 -6.39
C LYS A 162 2.00 1.65 -4.88
N ILE A 163 3.14 1.31 -4.29
CA ILE A 163 3.36 1.51 -2.84
C ILE A 163 3.33 3.01 -2.50
N GLU A 164 4.00 3.86 -3.30
CA GLU A 164 3.93 5.32 -3.11
C GLU A 164 2.51 5.85 -3.23
N ARG A 165 1.75 5.35 -4.21
CA ARG A 165 0.35 5.69 -4.41
C ARG A 165 -0.51 5.36 -3.19
N ASP A 166 -0.30 4.17 -2.62
CA ASP A 166 -1.05 3.71 -1.44
C ASP A 166 -0.68 4.50 -0.15
N GLN A 167 0.45 5.21 -0.15
CA GLN A 167 0.95 6.01 0.98
C GLN A 167 0.66 7.51 0.86
N THR A 168 0.16 7.99 -0.29
CA THR A 168 -0.15 9.41 -0.50
C THR A 168 -1.64 9.66 -0.65
N SER A 169 -2.11 10.78 -0.11
CA SER A 169 -3.47 11.30 -0.32
C SER A 169 -3.49 12.60 -1.14
N GLU A 170 -2.32 13.09 -1.58
CA GLU A 170 -2.22 14.34 -2.34
C GLU A 170 -2.67 14.13 -3.79
N PRO A 171 -3.71 14.87 -4.28
CA PRO A 171 -4.27 14.65 -5.61
C PRO A 171 -3.30 14.86 -6.77
N ALA A 172 -2.37 15.82 -6.64
CA ALA A 172 -1.36 16.11 -7.66
C ALA A 172 -0.34 14.96 -7.76
N ALA A 173 0.10 14.43 -6.62
CA ALA A 173 1.00 13.28 -6.55
C ALA A 173 0.34 12.03 -7.12
N LEU A 174 -0.92 11.74 -6.76
CA LEU A 174 -1.69 10.63 -7.31
C LEU A 174 -1.79 10.68 -8.83
N LYS A 175 -2.16 11.86 -9.39
CA LYS A 175 -2.26 12.04 -10.84
C LYS A 175 -0.92 11.81 -11.55
N ARG A 176 0.18 12.27 -10.95
CA ARG A 176 1.54 12.06 -11.48
C ARG A 176 1.91 10.58 -11.46
N ILE A 177 1.68 9.90 -10.33
CA ILE A 177 2.00 8.48 -10.14
C ILE A 177 1.19 7.62 -11.12
N ASP A 178 -0.12 7.84 -11.22
CA ASP A 178 -1.00 7.10 -12.12
C ASP A 178 -0.58 7.27 -13.59
N LYS A 179 -0.24 8.50 -14.01
CA LYS A 179 0.26 8.76 -15.38
C LYS A 179 1.54 7.99 -15.67
N GLN A 180 2.49 7.99 -14.72
CA GLN A 180 3.77 7.28 -14.87
C GLN A 180 3.55 5.76 -14.91
N ALA A 181 2.77 5.22 -14.00
CA ALA A 181 2.47 3.78 -13.92
C ALA A 181 1.76 3.28 -15.20
N LEU A 182 0.76 4.02 -15.70
CA LEU A 182 0.07 3.68 -16.96
C LEU A 182 1.02 3.70 -18.16
N GLY A 183 1.99 4.62 -18.20
CA GLY A 183 3.02 4.65 -19.24
C GLY A 183 3.85 3.37 -19.24
N LEU A 184 4.28 2.91 -18.06
CA LEU A 184 5.05 1.67 -17.90
C LEU A 184 4.23 0.41 -18.23
N VAL A 185 2.97 0.37 -17.81
CA VAL A 185 2.03 -0.73 -18.14
C VAL A 185 1.90 -0.88 -19.65
N ARG A 186 1.80 0.23 -20.40
CA ARG A 186 1.74 0.19 -21.88
C ARG A 186 2.99 -0.40 -22.51
N ARG A 187 4.19 -0.15 -21.96
CA ARG A 187 5.44 -0.73 -22.46
C ARG A 187 5.43 -2.25 -22.36
N ILE A 188 4.91 -2.80 -21.28
CA ILE A 188 4.77 -4.24 -21.12
C ILE A 188 3.70 -4.80 -22.08
N ASN A 189 2.51 -4.17 -22.15
CA ASN A 189 1.40 -4.64 -22.99
C ASN A 189 1.66 -4.50 -24.50
N ASN A 190 2.47 -3.51 -24.93
CA ASN A 190 2.84 -3.29 -26.33
C ASN A 190 3.97 -4.21 -26.81
N GLN A 191 4.15 -5.36 -26.20
CA GLN A 191 5.14 -6.40 -26.55
C GLN A 191 6.62 -6.01 -26.34
N GLU A 192 6.92 -4.84 -25.75
CA GLU A 192 8.31 -4.50 -25.44
C GLU A 192 8.89 -5.49 -24.40
N PHE A 193 8.08 -5.87 -23.37
CA PHE A 193 8.48 -6.77 -22.29
C PHE A 193 7.43 -7.82 -21.92
N GLY A 194 6.37 -7.98 -22.71
CA GLY A 194 5.21 -8.81 -22.32
C GLY A 194 5.53 -10.31 -22.13
N ASP A 195 6.52 -10.80 -22.84
CA ASP A 195 7.03 -12.18 -22.81
C ASP A 195 8.13 -12.41 -21.77
N VAL A 196 8.71 -11.34 -21.20
CA VAL A 196 9.64 -11.47 -20.06
C VAL A 196 8.90 -12.10 -18.89
N THR A 197 9.52 -13.04 -18.19
CA THR A 197 8.87 -13.78 -17.11
C THR A 197 9.32 -13.31 -15.72
N VAL A 198 8.40 -13.37 -14.78
CA VAL A 198 8.64 -13.26 -13.34
C VAL A 198 7.98 -14.43 -12.65
N ASN A 199 8.74 -15.25 -11.89
CA ASN A 199 8.25 -16.48 -11.29
C ASN A 199 7.51 -17.38 -12.32
N ASP A 200 8.13 -17.60 -13.47
CA ASP A 200 7.61 -18.39 -14.61
C ASP A 200 6.32 -17.85 -15.25
N LEU A 201 5.87 -16.66 -14.86
CA LEU A 201 4.69 -16.01 -15.41
C LEU A 201 5.09 -14.83 -16.32
N PRO A 202 4.59 -14.72 -17.56
CA PRO A 202 4.81 -13.57 -18.42
C PRO A 202 4.39 -12.27 -17.73
N LEU A 203 5.18 -11.20 -17.90
CA LEU A 203 4.89 -9.90 -17.28
C LEU A 203 3.54 -9.35 -17.69
N ALA A 204 3.10 -9.62 -18.92
CA ALA A 204 1.76 -9.23 -19.37
C ALA A 204 0.64 -9.86 -18.50
N ASP A 205 0.81 -11.10 -18.05
CA ASP A 205 -0.14 -11.76 -17.16
C ASP A 205 0.02 -11.36 -15.71
N ALA A 206 1.26 -11.21 -15.24
CA ALA A 206 1.56 -10.69 -13.89
C ALA A 206 1.00 -9.28 -13.68
N LEU A 207 0.95 -8.47 -14.74
CA LEU A 207 0.38 -7.13 -14.70
C LEU A 207 -1.13 -7.10 -14.64
N LYS A 208 -1.87 -8.11 -15.08
CA LYS A 208 -3.34 -8.09 -15.04
C LYS A 208 -3.84 -7.84 -13.62
N ALA A 209 -3.36 -8.62 -12.65
CA ALA A 209 -3.72 -8.42 -11.24
C ALA A 209 -3.23 -7.08 -10.68
N LEU A 210 -2.05 -6.62 -11.14
CA LEU A 210 -1.50 -5.33 -10.72
C LEU A 210 -2.23 -4.16 -11.41
N ALA A 211 -2.55 -4.27 -12.70
CA ALA A 211 -3.28 -3.25 -13.46
C ALA A 211 -4.72 -3.08 -12.96
N GLU A 212 -5.39 -4.15 -12.57
CA GLU A 212 -6.70 -4.08 -11.89
C GLU A 212 -6.61 -3.27 -10.59
N SER A 213 -5.50 -3.37 -9.88
CA SER A 213 -5.24 -2.57 -8.67
C SER A 213 -4.83 -1.12 -8.96
N LEU A 214 -4.37 -0.82 -10.18
CA LEU A 214 -3.99 0.52 -10.68
C LEU A 214 -5.12 1.21 -11.47
N THR A 215 -6.18 0.48 -11.82
CA THR A 215 -7.33 1.09 -12.49
C THR A 215 -8.04 2.06 -11.55
N PRO A 216 -8.36 3.29 -12.01
CA PRO A 216 -8.82 4.39 -11.16
C PRO A 216 -10.20 4.20 -10.52
N GLN A 217 -10.81 3.02 -10.61
CA GLN A 217 -12.20 2.82 -10.17
C GLN A 217 -12.42 3.02 -8.66
N LEU A 218 -11.37 2.90 -7.83
CA LEU A 218 -11.48 3.03 -6.37
C LEU A 218 -10.45 3.99 -5.76
N ALA A 219 -9.84 4.83 -6.59
CA ALA A 219 -8.85 5.81 -6.16
C ALA A 219 -9.49 7.16 -5.82
N PRO A 220 -8.88 7.96 -4.94
CA PRO A 220 -9.24 9.36 -4.78
C PRO A 220 -9.28 10.11 -6.12
N GLY A 221 -10.38 10.84 -6.35
CA GLY A 221 -10.68 11.51 -7.63
C GLY A 221 -11.59 10.73 -8.58
N SER A 222 -11.80 9.43 -8.36
CA SER A 222 -12.71 8.60 -9.18
C SER A 222 -14.15 8.64 -8.65
N VAL A 223 -15.12 8.46 -9.53
CA VAL A 223 -16.51 8.27 -9.11
C VAL A 223 -16.66 6.88 -8.51
N ALA A 224 -17.22 6.82 -7.30
CA ALA A 224 -17.46 5.57 -6.59
C ALA A 224 -18.39 4.64 -7.38
N PRO A 225 -18.06 3.35 -7.53
CA PRO A 225 -18.95 2.38 -8.17
C PRO A 225 -20.28 2.30 -7.43
N GLU A 226 -21.38 2.22 -8.19
CA GLU A 226 -22.71 2.08 -7.60
C GLU A 226 -22.84 0.79 -6.79
N ILE A 227 -23.49 0.91 -5.64
CA ILE A 227 -23.89 -0.23 -4.81
C ILE A 227 -25.40 -0.26 -4.76
N ILE A 228 -25.99 -1.37 -5.20
CA ILE A 228 -27.41 -1.65 -5.11
C ILE A 228 -27.58 -2.99 -4.40
N GLY A 229 -28.34 -3.01 -3.32
CA GLY A 229 -28.59 -4.23 -2.57
C GLY A 229 -29.67 -4.07 -1.51
N LYS A 230 -29.69 -4.97 -0.55
CA LYS A 230 -30.55 -4.92 0.63
C LYS A 230 -29.71 -4.61 1.86
N ASP A 231 -30.26 -3.81 2.77
CA ASP A 231 -29.62 -3.61 4.07
C ASP A 231 -29.89 -4.82 5.02
N LEU A 232 -29.36 -4.71 6.22
CA LEU A 232 -29.52 -5.75 7.25
C LEU A 232 -31.00 -5.99 7.64
N GLU A 233 -31.89 -5.04 7.34
CA GLU A 233 -33.34 -5.11 7.58
C GLU A 233 -34.09 -5.66 6.37
N GLY A 234 -33.41 -5.87 5.24
CA GLY A 234 -33.99 -6.34 4.01
C GLY A 234 -34.54 -5.22 3.10
N ASN A 235 -34.41 -3.96 3.50
CA ASN A 235 -34.85 -2.83 2.72
C ASN A 235 -33.86 -2.51 1.61
N ARG A 236 -34.38 -2.03 0.48
CA ARG A 236 -33.54 -1.58 -0.65
C ARG A 236 -32.63 -0.42 -0.21
N LEU A 237 -31.37 -0.50 -0.61
CA LEU A 237 -30.34 0.49 -0.33
C LEU A 237 -29.48 0.72 -1.58
N LYS A 238 -29.36 1.98 -1.99
CA LYS A 238 -28.50 2.40 -3.09
C LYS A 238 -27.51 3.46 -2.62
N LEU A 239 -26.28 3.40 -3.09
CA LEU A 239 -25.26 4.40 -2.78
C LEU A 239 -25.62 5.76 -3.41
N SER A 240 -26.16 5.76 -4.63
CA SER A 240 -26.58 6.96 -5.34
C SER A 240 -27.68 7.75 -4.64
N ASP A 241 -28.49 7.13 -3.78
CA ASP A 241 -29.55 7.80 -3.00
C ASP A 241 -28.97 8.80 -1.97
N TYR A 242 -27.67 8.76 -1.74
CA TYR A 242 -26.94 9.64 -0.82
C TYR A 242 -26.13 10.74 -1.50
N ARG A 243 -26.37 10.99 -2.79
CA ARG A 243 -25.81 12.17 -3.47
C ARG A 243 -26.25 13.45 -2.72
N GLY A 244 -25.38 14.45 -2.69
CA GLY A 244 -25.59 15.66 -1.88
C GLY A 244 -25.08 15.55 -0.44
N LYS A 245 -24.61 14.37 -0.02
CA LYS A 245 -24.00 14.13 1.31
C LYS A 245 -22.57 13.66 1.16
N VAL A 246 -21.72 14.02 2.13
CA VAL A 246 -20.44 13.34 2.35
C VAL A 246 -20.75 11.96 2.91
N VAL A 247 -20.22 10.91 2.26
CA VAL A 247 -20.48 9.52 2.65
C VAL A 247 -19.19 8.91 3.20
N MET A 248 -19.22 8.41 4.43
CA MET A 248 -18.22 7.45 4.91
C MET A 248 -18.77 6.05 4.63
N LEU A 249 -18.14 5.32 3.74
CA LEU A 249 -18.48 3.94 3.39
C LEU A 249 -17.48 3.00 4.04
N GLU A 250 -17.92 2.12 4.92
CA GLU A 250 -17.06 1.19 5.65
C GLU A 250 -17.42 -0.26 5.32
N PHE A 251 -16.41 -1.03 4.94
CA PHE A 251 -16.49 -2.49 4.86
C PHE A 251 -16.06 -3.08 6.19
N TRP A 252 -16.94 -3.83 6.83
CA TRP A 252 -16.76 -4.26 8.21
C TRP A 252 -17.42 -5.61 8.52
N ALA A 253 -17.01 -6.19 9.67
CA ALA A 253 -17.60 -7.41 10.20
C ALA A 253 -17.70 -7.37 11.73
N GLY A 254 -18.69 -8.04 12.27
CA GLY A 254 -18.89 -8.15 13.72
C GLY A 254 -17.81 -8.98 14.43
N TRP A 255 -17.15 -9.90 13.73
CA TRP A 255 -16.02 -10.66 14.25
C TRP A 255 -14.69 -9.89 14.20
N CYS A 256 -14.61 -8.76 13.46
CA CYS A 256 -13.40 -7.97 13.29
C CYS A 256 -13.12 -7.13 14.56
N PRO A 257 -12.01 -7.36 15.30
CA PRO A 257 -11.72 -6.62 16.53
C PRO A 257 -11.51 -5.11 16.29
N TYR A 258 -10.85 -4.74 15.21
CA TYR A 258 -10.58 -3.35 14.83
C TYR A 258 -11.87 -2.61 14.46
N CYS A 259 -12.79 -3.28 13.73
CA CYS A 259 -14.09 -2.73 13.40
C CYS A 259 -14.88 -2.44 14.69
N ARG A 260 -14.91 -3.40 15.62
CA ARG A 260 -15.61 -3.22 16.91
C ARG A 260 -15.07 -2.07 17.74
N LYS A 261 -13.77 -1.80 17.70
CA LYS A 261 -13.15 -0.66 18.41
C LYS A 261 -13.62 0.69 17.85
N LEU A 262 -13.93 0.78 16.56
CA LEU A 262 -14.40 2.03 15.92
C LEU A 262 -15.88 2.30 16.19
N ILE A 263 -16.72 1.28 16.37
CA ILE A 263 -18.18 1.42 16.51
C ILE A 263 -18.61 2.47 17.54
N PRO A 264 -18.08 2.54 18.76
CA PRO A 264 -18.50 3.56 19.74
C PRO A 264 -18.30 5.00 19.22
N TYR A 265 -17.14 5.29 18.62
CA TYR A 265 -16.81 6.61 18.06
C TYR A 265 -17.69 6.94 16.86
N GLN A 266 -17.94 5.97 16.00
CA GLN A 266 -18.80 6.11 14.83
C GLN A 266 -20.25 6.40 15.23
N ARG A 267 -20.79 5.70 16.23
CA ARG A 267 -22.15 5.94 16.76
C ARG A 267 -22.32 7.36 17.28
N GLU A 268 -21.34 7.83 18.06
CA GLU A 268 -21.32 9.19 18.59
C GLU A 268 -21.28 10.21 17.46
N PHE A 269 -20.37 9.99 16.48
CA PHE A 269 -20.20 10.89 15.35
C PHE A 269 -21.46 10.96 14.47
N VAL A 270 -22.06 9.83 14.11
CA VAL A 270 -23.30 9.77 13.35
C VAL A 270 -24.41 10.56 14.08
N THR A 271 -24.47 10.44 15.39
CA THR A 271 -25.44 11.20 16.21
C THR A 271 -25.18 12.70 16.17
N LYS A 272 -23.92 13.12 16.32
CA LYS A 272 -23.50 14.53 16.22
C LYS A 272 -23.77 15.13 14.84
N MET A 273 -23.57 14.33 13.77
CA MET A 273 -23.70 14.76 12.37
C MET A 273 -25.12 14.65 11.81
N LYS A 274 -26.14 14.27 12.61
CA LYS A 274 -27.51 14.02 12.14
C LYS A 274 -28.14 15.19 11.36
N LYS A 275 -27.76 16.43 11.69
CA LYS A 275 -28.25 17.66 11.01
C LYS A 275 -27.32 18.16 9.90
N ARG A 276 -26.21 17.49 9.65
CA ARG A 276 -25.22 17.85 8.61
C ARG A 276 -25.43 16.97 7.39
N PRO A 277 -25.00 17.41 6.20
CA PRO A 277 -25.06 16.61 4.97
C PRO A 277 -23.98 15.52 4.98
N PHE A 278 -24.07 14.62 5.97
CA PHE A 278 -23.16 13.49 6.18
C PHE A 278 -23.97 12.22 6.40
N VAL A 279 -23.41 11.08 5.99
CA VAL A 279 -23.91 9.76 6.32
C VAL A 279 -22.78 8.76 6.44
N LEU A 280 -22.86 7.86 7.41
CA LEU A 280 -22.07 6.64 7.48
C LEU A 280 -22.92 5.49 6.90
N LEU A 281 -22.36 4.74 5.97
CA LEU A 281 -22.95 3.53 5.40
C LEU A 281 -21.96 2.37 5.58
N GLY A 282 -22.47 1.20 5.92
CA GLY A 282 -21.67 -0.01 6.08
C GLY A 282 -21.89 -1.01 4.93
N VAL A 283 -20.90 -1.81 4.64
CA VAL A 283 -21.04 -3.09 3.93
C VAL A 283 -20.62 -4.18 4.90
N ASN A 284 -21.60 -4.92 5.40
CA ASN A 284 -21.39 -5.98 6.37
C ASN A 284 -21.11 -7.30 5.66
N VAL A 285 -20.00 -7.95 6.04
CA VAL A 285 -19.55 -9.21 5.41
C VAL A 285 -19.72 -10.44 6.31
N ASP A 286 -20.42 -10.31 7.43
CA ASP A 286 -20.77 -11.44 8.29
C ASP A 286 -21.73 -12.41 7.57
N LYS A 287 -21.78 -13.64 8.02
CA LYS A 287 -22.84 -14.55 7.61
C LYS A 287 -24.19 -13.99 8.05
N ARG A 288 -25.25 -14.31 7.31
CA ARG A 288 -26.59 -13.74 7.50
C ARG A 288 -27.12 -13.87 8.95
N ALA A 289 -26.87 -14.99 9.60
CA ALA A 289 -27.29 -15.19 10.99
C ALA A 289 -26.59 -14.27 11.98
N GLU A 290 -25.29 -14.04 11.78
CA GLU A 290 -24.45 -13.14 12.59
C GLU A 290 -24.86 -11.68 12.36
N ALA A 291 -25.04 -11.29 11.09
CA ALA A 291 -25.52 -9.96 10.71
C ALA A 291 -26.89 -9.65 11.34
N ALA A 292 -27.83 -10.59 11.34
CA ALA A 292 -29.13 -10.46 12.00
C ALA A 292 -28.99 -10.31 13.52
N SER A 293 -28.01 -10.97 14.15
CA SER A 293 -27.73 -10.80 15.59
C SER A 293 -27.21 -9.40 15.91
N ILE A 294 -26.30 -8.88 15.09
CA ILE A 294 -25.76 -7.53 15.20
C ILE A 294 -26.89 -6.50 15.14
N GLN A 295 -27.78 -6.66 14.20
CA GLN A 295 -28.95 -5.77 14.05
C GLN A 295 -29.90 -5.81 15.25
N ARG A 296 -30.30 -7.01 15.69
CA ARG A 296 -31.18 -7.16 16.89
C ARG A 296 -30.60 -6.51 18.14
N LYS A 297 -29.28 -6.47 18.26
CA LYS A 297 -28.56 -5.84 19.38
C LYS A 297 -28.33 -4.34 19.20
N ASN A 298 -28.79 -3.75 18.09
CA ASN A 298 -28.54 -2.33 17.76
C ASN A 298 -27.06 -1.93 17.89
N VAL A 299 -26.16 -2.78 17.44
CA VAL A 299 -24.71 -2.55 17.55
C VAL A 299 -24.30 -1.29 16.79
N THR A 300 -24.93 -1.01 15.63
CA THR A 300 -24.71 0.18 14.81
C THR A 300 -25.97 1.04 14.73
N ASN A 301 -25.82 2.36 14.52
CA ASN A 301 -26.91 3.31 14.30
C ASN A 301 -26.90 3.89 12.88
N TRP A 302 -26.33 3.15 11.94
CA TRP A 302 -26.30 3.44 10.51
C TRP A 302 -26.72 2.23 9.69
N ARG A 303 -27.13 2.46 8.46
CA ARG A 303 -27.53 1.40 7.52
C ARG A 303 -26.32 0.68 6.96
N SER A 304 -26.41 -0.63 6.80
CA SER A 304 -25.37 -1.43 6.18
C SER A 304 -25.98 -2.41 5.18
N TRP A 305 -25.36 -2.52 3.97
CA TRP A 305 -25.66 -3.64 3.07
C TRP A 305 -25.24 -4.95 3.72
N GLN A 306 -26.04 -5.98 3.51
CA GLN A 306 -25.71 -7.34 3.88
C GLN A 306 -25.10 -8.04 2.67
N ASP A 307 -23.78 -8.08 2.60
CA ASP A 307 -23.02 -8.64 1.47
C ASP A 307 -22.60 -10.10 1.72
N GLY A 308 -22.25 -10.43 2.95
CA GLY A 308 -21.75 -11.74 3.34
C GLY A 308 -20.26 -11.96 3.03
N PRO A 309 -19.70 -13.14 3.45
CA PRO A 309 -18.25 -13.39 3.38
C PRO A 309 -17.67 -13.37 1.97
N ASN A 310 -18.45 -13.76 0.96
CA ASN A 310 -18.05 -13.79 -0.45
C ASN A 310 -18.98 -12.94 -1.33
N GLY A 311 -19.46 -11.83 -0.78
CA GLY A 311 -20.47 -11.01 -1.42
C GLY A 311 -19.95 -10.26 -2.66
N PRO A 312 -20.88 -9.93 -3.60
CA PRO A 312 -20.54 -9.26 -4.85
C PRO A 312 -20.09 -7.81 -4.65
N ILE A 313 -20.55 -7.13 -3.58
CA ILE A 313 -20.15 -5.74 -3.29
C ILE A 313 -18.68 -5.72 -2.89
N ARG A 314 -18.29 -6.59 -1.94
CA ARG A 314 -16.90 -6.77 -1.53
C ARG A 314 -15.98 -7.09 -2.71
N ALA A 315 -16.41 -8.01 -3.58
CA ALA A 315 -15.64 -8.39 -4.77
C ALA A 315 -15.48 -7.20 -5.73
N LYS A 316 -16.56 -6.49 -6.06
CA LYS A 316 -16.55 -5.30 -6.94
C LYS A 316 -15.68 -4.18 -6.38
N TRP A 317 -15.65 -3.99 -5.07
CA TRP A 317 -14.84 -2.99 -4.38
C TRP A 317 -13.45 -3.51 -3.98
N GLN A 318 -13.07 -4.69 -4.44
CA GLN A 318 -11.74 -5.30 -4.28
C GLN A 318 -11.23 -5.30 -2.82
N ILE A 319 -12.12 -5.53 -1.86
CA ILE A 319 -11.81 -5.46 -0.44
C ILE A 319 -11.01 -6.68 0.00
N LYS A 320 -9.82 -6.44 0.53
CA LYS A 320 -8.87 -7.48 0.98
C LYS A 320 -8.77 -7.61 2.51
N GLY A 321 -9.25 -6.62 3.25
CA GLY A 321 -9.16 -6.60 4.72
C GLY A 321 -10.22 -5.72 5.37
N TYR A 322 -10.37 -5.80 6.69
CA TYR A 322 -11.36 -5.07 7.47
C TYR A 322 -10.73 -4.42 8.70
N PRO A 323 -11.19 -3.19 9.06
CA PRO A 323 -12.09 -2.36 8.27
C PRO A 323 -11.36 -1.75 7.06
N THR A 324 -12.10 -1.56 5.95
CA THR A 324 -11.68 -0.70 4.84
C THR A 324 -12.68 0.43 4.71
N VAL A 325 -12.19 1.66 4.59
CA VAL A 325 -12.99 2.88 4.59
C VAL A 325 -12.77 3.67 3.31
N PHE A 326 -13.87 4.10 2.71
CA PHE A 326 -13.89 5.11 1.64
C PHE A 326 -14.64 6.35 2.15
N ILE A 327 -14.14 7.54 1.83
CA ILE A 327 -14.87 8.78 2.08
C ILE A 327 -15.17 9.41 0.73
N LEU A 328 -16.45 9.66 0.48
CA LEU A 328 -16.96 10.20 -0.77
C LEU A 328 -17.46 11.63 -0.54
N ASP A 329 -17.21 12.52 -1.49
CA ASP A 329 -17.83 13.85 -1.51
C ASP A 329 -19.33 13.81 -1.92
N ARG A 330 -19.98 14.97 -1.91
CA ARG A 330 -21.41 15.09 -2.25
C ARG A 330 -21.75 14.64 -3.68
N LYS A 331 -20.76 14.65 -4.59
CA LYS A 331 -20.92 14.15 -5.97
C LYS A 331 -20.69 12.64 -6.06
N GLY A 332 -20.26 11.99 -4.98
CA GLY A 332 -19.91 10.57 -4.93
C GLY A 332 -18.52 10.28 -5.50
N THR A 333 -17.65 11.28 -5.55
CA THR A 333 -16.25 11.09 -5.88
C THR A 333 -15.50 10.59 -4.63
N ILE A 334 -14.69 9.58 -4.80
CA ILE A 334 -13.81 9.08 -3.73
C ILE A 334 -12.79 10.17 -3.39
N ARG A 335 -12.74 10.58 -2.13
CA ARG A 335 -11.78 11.54 -1.60
C ARG A 335 -10.74 10.87 -0.69
N TYR A 336 -11.07 9.71 -0.16
CA TYR A 336 -10.20 8.86 0.62
C TYR A 336 -10.52 7.37 0.38
N ALA A 337 -9.48 6.53 0.35
CA ALA A 337 -9.58 5.08 0.31
C ALA A 337 -8.43 4.49 1.13
N GLY A 338 -8.72 3.68 2.16
CA GLY A 338 -7.69 3.08 3.00
C GLY A 338 -8.22 2.11 4.03
N SER A 339 -7.31 1.37 4.67
CA SER A 339 -7.61 0.56 5.84
C SER A 339 -7.76 1.43 7.08
N ALA A 340 -8.27 0.87 8.19
CA ALA A 340 -8.55 1.58 9.43
C ALA A 340 -7.42 2.50 9.86
N GLY A 341 -7.67 3.80 9.74
CA GLY A 341 -6.89 4.84 10.36
C GLY A 341 -7.30 5.10 11.81
N ASN A 342 -6.62 6.04 12.45
CA ASN A 342 -7.09 6.62 13.70
C ASN A 342 -8.44 7.32 13.45
N TRP A 343 -9.42 7.14 14.37
CA TRP A 343 -10.73 7.80 14.28
C TRP A 343 -10.63 9.33 14.17
N GLU A 344 -9.69 9.93 14.87
CA GLU A 344 -9.41 11.36 14.84
C GLU A 344 -9.10 11.87 13.42
N PHE A 345 -8.37 11.09 12.63
CA PHE A 345 -8.13 11.39 11.22
C PHE A 345 -9.44 11.45 10.42
N TYR A 346 -10.34 10.47 10.58
CA TYR A 346 -11.61 10.46 9.85
C TYR A 346 -12.50 11.63 10.25
N ASP A 347 -12.59 11.95 11.55
CA ASP A 347 -13.34 13.09 12.06
C ASP A 347 -12.87 14.41 11.42
N GLN A 348 -11.58 14.67 11.45
CA GLN A 348 -10.99 15.87 10.87
C GLN A 348 -11.18 15.91 9.34
N PHE A 349 -10.95 14.81 8.65
CA PHE A 349 -11.07 14.74 7.19
C PHE A 349 -12.52 14.96 6.71
N ILE A 350 -13.50 14.36 7.38
CA ILE A 350 -14.92 14.55 7.04
C ILE A 350 -15.34 16.00 7.30
N LYS A 351 -14.90 16.60 8.43
CA LYS A 351 -15.19 18.01 8.74
C LYS A 351 -14.58 18.96 7.72
N SER A 352 -13.36 18.71 7.25
CA SER A 352 -12.73 19.51 6.21
C SER A 352 -13.49 19.43 4.88
N LEU A 353 -13.95 18.25 4.47
CA LEU A 353 -14.77 18.08 3.28
C LEU A 353 -16.11 18.81 3.37
N LEU A 354 -16.77 18.76 4.53
CA LEU A 354 -18.02 19.48 4.75
C LEU A 354 -17.81 21.00 4.65
N ALA A 355 -16.70 21.50 5.16
CA ALA A 355 -16.34 22.93 5.11
C ALA A 355 -15.99 23.39 3.67
N GLU A 356 -15.21 22.60 2.92
CA GLU A 356 -14.90 22.89 1.51
C GLU A 356 -16.14 23.08 0.65
N GLU A 357 -17.18 22.28 0.92
CA GLU A 357 -18.37 22.27 0.08
C GLU A 357 -19.40 23.31 0.54
N ASP A 358 -19.45 23.64 1.80
CA ASP A 358 -20.25 24.76 2.33
C ASP A 358 -19.69 26.11 1.81
N GLY A 359 -18.35 26.26 1.68
CA GLY A 359 -17.68 27.43 1.10
C GLY A 359 -17.92 27.61 -0.41
N LYS A 360 -18.04 26.51 -1.16
CA LYS A 360 -18.39 26.56 -2.61
C LYS A 360 -19.85 26.92 -2.89
N GLY A 361 -20.73 26.69 -1.93
CA GLY A 361 -22.14 27.10 -2.00
C GLY A 361 -22.29 28.63 -1.89
N ASN A 362 -21.55 29.27 -1.02
CA ASN A 362 -21.59 30.72 -0.83
C ASN A 362 -20.96 31.53 -1.99
N ALA A 363 -19.99 30.96 -2.70
CA ALA A 363 -19.36 31.65 -3.84
C ALA A 363 -20.21 31.66 -5.13
N LYS A 364 -21.29 30.87 -5.21
CA LYS A 364 -22.20 30.88 -6.34
C LYS A 364 -23.39 31.84 -6.20
N ASP A 365 -23.75 32.21 -4.97
CA ASP A 365 -24.86 33.14 -4.72
C ASP A 365 -24.44 34.62 -4.82
N ASP A 366 -23.15 34.95 -4.68
CA ASP A 366 -22.67 36.33 -4.80
C ASP A 366 -22.49 36.83 -6.26
N SER A 367 -22.56 35.94 -7.25
CA SER A 367 -22.42 36.34 -8.68
C SER A 367 -23.72 36.77 -9.37
N THR A 368 -24.86 36.73 -8.68
CA THR A 368 -26.18 37.09 -9.23
C THR A 368 -26.75 38.41 -8.74
N SER A 369 -26.04 39.15 -7.88
CA SER A 369 -26.53 40.43 -7.34
C SER A 369 -25.84 41.70 -7.90
N ALA A 370 -25.00 41.57 -8.94
CA ALA A 370 -24.31 42.72 -9.57
C ALA A 370 -24.78 42.95 -11.00
N SER A 371 -26.12 43.08 -11.22
CA SER A 371 -26.68 43.69 -12.44
C SER A 371 -28.09 44.16 -12.15
N ARG A 372 -28.19 45.36 -11.57
CA ARG A 372 -29.29 46.32 -11.76
C ARG A 372 -28.75 47.75 -11.57
#